data_2ecf3bb83b30e03ff6d575e2b9537672
#
_entry.id   2ecf3bb83b30e03ff6d575e2b9537672
#
_cell.length_a   1.000
_cell.length_b   1.000
_cell.length_c   1.000
_cell.angle_alpha   90.00
_cell.angle_beta   90.00
_cell.angle_gamma   90.00
#
_symmetry.space_group_name_H-M   'P 1'
#
loop_
_entity.id
_entity.type
_entity.pdbx_description
1 polymer ?
#
loop_
_entity_poly.entity_id
_entity_poly.type
_entity_poly.pdbx_seq_one_letter_code
_entity_poly.pdbx_strand_id
1 'polypeptide(L)'
;MSLFKKRRDPMEQMGKELRQETREMEHEVHEMERDIQADVDAVMKKYDRESNTRVWEGVPKLILRGLMAAFSVYCILMTLFSKALPEVRLSLFMAFIIIIGYLVYPLHRGHVRVNHVPWYDWALMILGAGSFFYFAINAFSIIQLATKLQPIHIVIGAVGILVLIELCRRCVGLPILCVLGVLLVYTFYNQLSWNPSIYNALKNIIYKLFYTTSGVIGTPVSVCYTYIVLFIIFGAFLERTGIANFFISFANRLAGWSSGGPAKVAVISSALCGMVSGSSVGNTVTTGSVTIPMMKKTGYKPEFAGAVEAAASTGGQIMPPIMGAAAFLMAEYMNIPYAQVAVKAILPALLYFTGIFIAVHLEAKKLGLKGMPKSEMTPWSALAKQAYLIIPLALLIYLVSSGSRTMQFSAAVSILAAIVVGFLNKEERLTVGKVIEALEAGAKGAITVAVACAMAGMIAGCITVTGLASILINTIVQAAGNATIIGLVLTMVCCIILGMGVPTTANYCIMASTCAPILIQMGFPVVAAHFFVFYFGIVADI
;
A
#
# COMPACT_ATOMS: atom_id res chain seq x y z
N MET A 1 72.45 15.25 28.25
CA MET A 1 71.65 15.40 27.02
C MET A 1 70.48 14.45 27.11
N SER A 2 69.26 14.92 26.96
CA SER A 2 67.95 14.25 27.03
C SER A 2 67.18 14.47 28.35
N LEU A 3 66.52 15.58 28.45
CA LEU A 3 65.38 15.82 29.36
C LEU A 3 64.43 16.85 28.72
N PHE A 4 63.75 16.46 27.62
CA PHE A 4 62.56 17.09 27.13
C PHE A 4 61.50 16.01 26.85
N LYS A 5 60.90 15.50 27.95
CA LYS A 5 59.64 14.77 27.85
C LYS A 5 58.55 15.84 27.65
N LYS A 6 58.09 15.99 26.40
CA LYS A 6 56.96 16.84 26.02
C LYS A 6 55.77 16.47 26.90
N ARG A 7 55.41 17.30 27.90
CA ARG A 7 54.15 17.18 28.63
C ARG A 7 53.06 17.34 27.60
N ARG A 8 52.27 16.29 27.36
CA ARG A 8 51.07 16.37 26.52
C ARG A 8 50.12 17.36 27.21
N ASP A 9 49.56 18.27 26.42
CA ASP A 9 48.64 19.30 26.89
C ASP A 9 47.39 18.60 27.47
N PRO A 10 47.01 18.86 28.75
CA PRO A 10 45.82 18.24 29.35
C PRO A 10 44.53 18.48 28.56
N MET A 11 44.45 19.64 27.87
CA MET A 11 43.32 19.97 26.99
C MET A 11 43.25 19.06 25.74
N GLU A 12 44.39 18.66 25.18
CA GLU A 12 44.44 17.74 24.02
C GLU A 12 44.04 16.33 24.42
N GLN A 13 44.37 15.92 25.65
CA GLN A 13 44.03 14.62 26.20
C GLN A 13 42.55 14.51 26.51
N MET A 14 41.96 15.54 27.17
CA MET A 14 40.52 15.67 27.43
C MET A 14 39.71 15.72 26.14
N GLY A 15 40.20 16.41 25.10
CA GLY A 15 39.54 16.45 23.78
C GLY A 15 39.56 15.09 23.04
N LYS A 16 40.57 14.22 23.31
CA LYS A 16 40.61 12.87 22.77
C LYS A 16 39.68 11.92 23.52
N GLU A 17 39.61 12.04 24.83
CA GLU A 17 38.69 11.26 25.68
C GLU A 17 37.22 11.60 25.36
N LEU A 18 36.86 12.87 25.25
CA LEU A 18 35.54 13.30 24.83
C LEU A 18 35.14 12.77 23.43
N ARG A 19 36.10 12.76 22.49
CA ARG A 19 35.83 12.22 21.14
C ARG A 19 35.68 10.70 21.15
N GLN A 20 36.38 10.02 22.08
CA GLN A 20 36.26 8.59 22.23
C GLN A 20 34.92 8.21 22.88
N GLU A 21 34.52 8.88 23.94
CA GLU A 21 33.21 8.72 24.58
C GLU A 21 32.06 9.02 23.62
N THR A 22 32.20 10.08 22.80
CA THR A 22 31.19 10.39 21.77
C THR A 22 31.07 9.27 20.73
N ARG A 23 32.19 8.68 20.29
CA ARG A 23 32.19 7.56 19.34
C ARG A 23 31.64 6.27 19.95
N GLU A 24 31.93 6.02 21.22
CA GLU A 24 31.40 4.87 21.94
C GLU A 24 29.88 5.00 22.14
N MET A 25 29.39 6.20 22.51
CA MET A 25 27.95 6.49 22.56
C MET A 25 27.26 6.37 21.18
N GLU A 26 27.91 6.88 20.12
CA GLU A 26 27.38 6.75 18.75
C GLU A 26 27.32 5.26 18.33
N HIS A 27 28.30 4.46 18.74
CA HIS A 27 28.31 3.02 18.45
C HIS A 27 27.23 2.27 19.24
N GLU A 28 27.06 2.56 20.53
CA GLU A 28 26.00 1.98 21.36
C GLU A 28 24.60 2.35 20.85
N VAL A 29 24.40 3.60 20.45
CA VAL A 29 23.13 4.06 19.84
C VAL A 29 22.87 3.29 18.53
N HIS A 30 23.89 3.13 17.71
CA HIS A 30 23.76 2.42 16.42
C HIS A 30 23.54 0.90 16.59
N GLU A 31 24.12 0.28 17.63
CA GLU A 31 23.80 -1.10 18.00
C GLU A 31 22.37 -1.24 18.51
N MET A 32 21.94 -0.34 19.39
CA MET A 32 20.57 -0.33 19.91
C MET A 32 19.54 -0.12 18.79
N GLU A 33 19.81 0.75 17.83
CA GLU A 33 18.98 0.94 16.65
C GLU A 33 18.89 -0.33 15.78
N ARG A 34 20.02 -1.04 15.61
CA ARG A 34 20.04 -2.32 14.88
C ARG A 34 19.23 -3.40 15.58
N ASP A 35 19.34 -3.50 16.89
CA ASP A 35 18.61 -4.49 17.69
C ASP A 35 17.10 -4.21 17.65
N ILE A 36 16.70 -2.95 17.80
CA ILE A 36 15.29 -2.53 17.66
C ILE A 36 14.78 -2.85 16.25
N GLN A 37 15.57 -2.57 15.22
CA GLN A 37 15.18 -2.86 13.84
C GLN A 37 15.05 -4.36 13.59
N ALA A 38 15.97 -5.17 14.15
CA ALA A 38 15.93 -6.62 14.05
C ALA A 38 14.69 -7.21 14.74
N ASP A 39 14.32 -6.69 15.92
CA ASP A 39 13.11 -7.08 16.63
C ASP A 39 11.84 -6.69 15.85
N VAL A 40 11.80 -5.48 15.29
CA VAL A 40 10.70 -5.02 14.44
C VAL A 40 10.57 -5.91 13.20
N ASP A 41 11.68 -6.22 12.53
CA ASP A 41 11.69 -7.09 11.36
C ASP A 41 11.24 -8.53 11.70
N ALA A 42 11.59 -9.04 12.88
CA ALA A 42 11.17 -10.36 13.36
C ALA A 42 9.65 -10.40 13.62
N VAL A 43 9.10 -9.36 14.26
CA VAL A 43 7.67 -9.21 14.51
C VAL A 43 6.92 -9.05 13.19
N MET A 44 7.42 -8.20 12.28
CA MET A 44 6.83 -7.99 10.97
C MET A 44 6.78 -9.30 10.16
N LYS A 45 7.87 -10.06 10.08
CA LYS A 45 7.90 -11.37 9.41
C LYS A 45 6.91 -12.37 10.00
N LYS A 46 6.63 -12.27 11.30
CA LYS A 46 5.70 -13.19 12.00
C LYS A 46 4.24 -12.84 11.73
N TYR A 47 3.88 -11.58 11.74
CA TYR A 47 2.48 -11.14 11.71
C TYR A 47 2.07 -10.54 10.36
N ASP A 48 2.96 -9.81 9.68
CA ASP A 48 2.67 -9.22 8.38
C ASP A 48 3.06 -10.16 7.23
N ARG A 49 2.12 -10.38 6.31
CA ARG A 49 2.33 -11.26 5.15
C ARG A 49 3.19 -10.63 4.08
N GLU A 50 3.10 -9.33 3.91
CA GLU A 50 3.89 -8.59 2.93
C GLU A 50 5.39 -8.60 3.26
N SER A 51 5.72 -8.69 4.55
CA SER A 51 7.10 -8.77 5.05
C SER A 51 7.68 -10.18 5.02
N ASN A 52 6.86 -11.24 4.81
CA ASN A 52 7.32 -12.62 4.75
C ASN A 52 7.93 -12.94 3.38
N THR A 53 9.14 -12.44 3.14
CA THR A 53 9.85 -12.62 1.88
C THR A 53 11.01 -13.60 2.02
N ARG A 54 11.42 -14.20 0.87
CA ARG A 54 12.62 -15.07 0.82
C ARG A 54 13.87 -14.29 1.18
N VAL A 55 14.81 -14.98 1.83
CA VAL A 55 16.12 -14.43 2.16
C VAL A 55 17.07 -14.69 0.99
N TRP A 56 17.54 -13.61 0.39
CA TRP A 56 18.49 -13.65 -0.72
C TRP A 56 19.81 -13.00 -0.29
N GLU A 57 20.93 -13.64 -0.59
CA GLU A 57 22.27 -13.13 -0.26
C GLU A 57 23.20 -13.25 -1.48
N GLY A 58 24.25 -12.44 -1.51
CA GLY A 58 25.26 -12.46 -2.57
C GLY A 58 24.71 -12.12 -3.97
N VAL A 59 25.18 -12.84 -4.97
CA VAL A 59 24.83 -12.64 -6.39
C VAL A 59 23.33 -12.81 -6.68
N PRO A 60 22.62 -13.83 -6.15
CA PRO A 60 21.18 -13.97 -6.36
C PRO A 60 20.37 -12.76 -5.86
N LYS A 61 20.77 -12.15 -4.75
CA LYS A 61 20.16 -10.91 -4.25
C LYS A 61 20.32 -9.77 -5.26
N LEU A 62 21.49 -9.62 -5.86
CA LEU A 62 21.76 -8.57 -6.83
C LEU A 62 20.93 -8.78 -8.11
N ILE A 63 20.80 -10.02 -8.58
CA ILE A 63 19.99 -10.36 -9.75
C ILE A 63 18.52 -10.05 -9.50
N LEU A 64 17.97 -10.45 -8.34
CA LEU A 64 16.57 -10.16 -8.00
C LEU A 64 16.30 -8.65 -7.86
N ARG A 65 17.22 -7.92 -7.20
CA ARG A 65 17.15 -6.44 -7.12
C ARG A 65 17.16 -5.81 -8.51
N GLY A 66 18.03 -6.28 -9.40
CA GLY A 66 18.09 -5.82 -10.79
C GLY A 66 16.79 -6.11 -11.54
N LEU A 67 16.20 -7.30 -11.36
CA LEU A 67 14.93 -7.68 -11.98
C LEU A 67 13.77 -6.79 -11.48
N MET A 68 13.69 -6.55 -10.17
CA MET A 68 12.66 -5.68 -9.59
C MET A 68 12.82 -4.22 -10.02
N ALA A 69 14.05 -3.72 -10.04
CA ALA A 69 14.33 -2.37 -10.56
C ALA A 69 13.97 -2.24 -12.05
N ALA A 70 14.34 -3.23 -12.86
CA ALA A 70 13.97 -3.27 -14.28
C ALA A 70 12.45 -3.32 -14.48
N PHE A 71 11.73 -4.05 -13.64
CA PHE A 71 10.27 -4.09 -13.66
C PHE A 71 9.65 -2.72 -13.33
N SER A 72 10.15 -2.01 -12.32
CA SER A 72 9.70 -0.65 -12.00
C SER A 72 9.93 0.32 -13.17
N VAL A 73 11.10 0.25 -13.78
CA VAL A 73 11.40 1.04 -14.99
C VAL A 73 10.49 0.65 -16.16
N TYR A 74 10.27 -0.65 -16.37
CA TYR A 74 9.31 -1.16 -17.36
C TYR A 74 7.91 -0.57 -17.12
N CYS A 75 7.39 -0.57 -15.89
CA CYS A 75 6.09 0.00 -15.57
C CYS A 75 6.02 1.49 -15.91
N ILE A 76 7.05 2.28 -15.57
CA ILE A 76 7.10 3.71 -15.89
C ILE A 76 7.07 3.92 -17.40
N LEU A 77 7.94 3.24 -18.14
CA LEU A 77 8.07 3.43 -19.59
C LEU A 77 6.82 2.96 -20.35
N MET A 78 6.31 1.78 -20.00
CA MET A 78 5.15 1.21 -20.68
C MET A 78 3.87 1.98 -20.41
N THR A 79 3.72 2.53 -19.20
CA THR A 79 2.56 3.37 -18.88
C THR A 79 2.57 4.69 -19.64
N LEU A 80 3.76 5.28 -19.88
CA LEU A 80 3.89 6.56 -20.59
C LEU A 80 3.85 6.43 -22.11
N PHE A 81 4.43 5.38 -22.67
CA PHE A 81 4.72 5.30 -24.11
C PHE A 81 4.00 4.17 -24.85
N SER A 82 3.45 3.17 -24.16
CA SER A 82 2.84 2.03 -24.84
C SER A 82 1.47 2.38 -25.43
N LYS A 83 1.29 2.03 -26.71
CA LYS A 83 0.02 2.12 -27.46
C LYS A 83 -0.62 0.73 -27.69
N ALA A 84 -0.08 -0.33 -27.09
CA ALA A 84 -0.62 -1.69 -27.24
C ALA A 84 -2.03 -1.81 -26.63
N LEU A 85 -2.77 -2.82 -27.07
CA LEU A 85 -4.11 -3.14 -26.53
C LEU A 85 -4.06 -3.30 -25.01
N PRO A 86 -5.09 -2.83 -24.27
CA PRO A 86 -5.15 -2.98 -22.82
C PRO A 86 -4.94 -4.43 -22.37
N GLU A 87 -5.58 -5.39 -23.02
CA GLU A 87 -5.47 -6.83 -22.71
C GLU A 87 -4.03 -7.33 -22.80
N VAL A 88 -3.28 -6.89 -23.81
CA VAL A 88 -1.85 -7.24 -23.95
C VAL A 88 -1.02 -6.63 -22.83
N ARG A 89 -1.20 -5.34 -22.55
CA ARG A 89 -0.43 -4.65 -21.51
C ARG A 89 -0.68 -5.22 -20.13
N LEU A 90 -1.95 -5.45 -19.79
CA LEU A 90 -2.34 -5.97 -18.48
C LEU A 90 -1.91 -7.42 -18.29
N SER A 91 -2.00 -8.25 -19.34
CA SER A 91 -1.51 -9.63 -19.30
C SER A 91 0.01 -9.69 -19.13
N LEU A 92 0.78 -8.88 -19.85
CA LEU A 92 2.23 -8.79 -19.67
C LEU A 92 2.59 -8.32 -18.26
N PHE A 93 1.89 -7.31 -17.75
CA PHE A 93 2.08 -6.82 -16.39
C PHE A 93 1.85 -7.94 -15.37
N MET A 94 0.74 -8.67 -15.47
CA MET A 94 0.44 -9.78 -14.56
C MET A 94 1.43 -10.94 -14.69
N ALA A 95 1.94 -11.22 -15.91
CA ALA A 95 3.00 -12.21 -16.10
C ALA A 95 4.27 -11.86 -15.30
N PHE A 96 4.72 -10.60 -15.37
CA PHE A 96 5.88 -10.14 -14.58
C PHE A 96 5.60 -10.14 -13.08
N ILE A 97 4.40 -9.75 -12.66
CA ILE A 97 3.97 -9.83 -11.24
C ILE A 97 4.06 -11.27 -10.73
N ILE A 98 3.64 -12.25 -11.51
CA ILE A 98 3.71 -13.67 -11.13
C ILE A 98 5.18 -14.11 -11.02
N ILE A 99 6.03 -13.79 -12.01
CA ILE A 99 7.45 -14.15 -11.98
C ILE A 99 8.11 -13.62 -10.71
N ILE A 100 8.01 -12.31 -10.46
CA ILE A 100 8.66 -11.69 -9.31
C ILE A 100 7.99 -12.15 -8.01
N GLY A 101 6.67 -12.30 -7.99
CA GLY A 101 5.92 -12.74 -6.83
C GLY A 101 6.37 -14.12 -6.32
N TYR A 102 6.54 -15.11 -7.20
CA TYR A 102 7.03 -16.44 -6.80
C TYR A 102 8.51 -16.45 -6.42
N LEU A 103 9.32 -15.53 -6.94
CA LEU A 103 10.71 -15.35 -6.49
C LEU A 103 10.78 -14.68 -5.12
N VAL A 104 9.85 -13.81 -4.77
CA VAL A 104 9.84 -13.05 -3.53
C VAL A 104 9.13 -13.80 -2.40
N TYR A 105 7.92 -14.36 -2.64
CA TYR A 105 7.06 -14.92 -1.61
C TYR A 105 7.15 -16.44 -1.49
N PRO A 106 7.60 -16.99 -0.33
CA PRO A 106 7.72 -18.43 -0.11
C PRO A 106 6.36 -19.07 0.18
N LEU A 107 6.28 -20.41 0.01
CA LEU A 107 5.08 -21.20 0.33
C LEU A 107 4.79 -21.25 1.83
N HIS A 108 5.83 -21.45 2.65
CA HIS A 108 5.74 -21.60 4.10
C HIS A 108 6.38 -20.42 4.82
N ARG A 109 5.81 -20.06 5.97
CA ARG A 109 6.35 -19.04 6.87
C ARG A 109 7.45 -19.62 7.75
N GLY A 110 8.48 -18.82 8.02
CA GLY A 110 9.44 -19.06 9.10
C GLY A 110 10.67 -19.91 8.75
N HIS A 111 10.60 -20.92 7.91
CA HIS A 111 11.75 -21.76 7.55
C HIS A 111 12.14 -21.55 6.08
N VAL A 112 12.73 -20.41 5.78
CA VAL A 112 13.15 -20.07 4.41
C VAL A 112 14.65 -20.34 4.30
N ARG A 113 15.03 -21.33 3.48
CA ARG A 113 16.45 -21.55 3.13
C ARG A 113 16.96 -20.37 2.30
N VAL A 114 18.15 -19.89 2.62
CA VAL A 114 18.81 -18.80 1.90
C VAL A 114 19.07 -19.22 0.44
N ASN A 115 18.80 -18.33 -0.51
CA ASN A 115 19.05 -18.54 -1.95
C ASN A 115 18.38 -19.78 -2.56
N HIS A 116 17.24 -20.24 -2.02
CA HIS A 116 16.60 -21.46 -2.49
C HIS A 116 15.17 -21.21 -2.98
N VAL A 117 14.91 -21.62 -4.23
CA VAL A 117 13.55 -21.69 -4.81
C VAL A 117 13.22 -23.15 -5.05
N PRO A 118 12.21 -23.73 -4.38
CA PRO A 118 11.78 -25.10 -4.59
C PRO A 118 11.30 -25.33 -6.04
N TRP A 119 11.43 -26.56 -6.54
CA TRP A 119 11.07 -26.91 -7.92
C TRP A 119 9.59 -26.63 -8.26
N TYR A 120 8.70 -26.82 -7.29
CA TYR A 120 7.27 -26.54 -7.49
C TYR A 120 6.99 -25.04 -7.67
N ASP A 121 7.79 -24.15 -7.08
CA ASP A 121 7.65 -22.71 -7.29
C ASP A 121 8.11 -22.28 -8.69
N TRP A 122 9.14 -22.95 -9.23
CA TRP A 122 9.53 -22.80 -10.63
C TRP A 122 8.41 -23.28 -11.56
N ALA A 123 7.80 -24.43 -11.27
CA ALA A 123 6.68 -24.95 -12.07
C ALA A 123 5.49 -23.97 -12.05
N LEU A 124 5.07 -23.51 -10.86
CA LEU A 124 3.97 -22.55 -10.73
C LEU A 124 4.26 -21.23 -11.43
N MET A 125 5.50 -20.71 -11.30
CA MET A 125 5.93 -19.49 -11.96
C MET A 125 5.85 -19.61 -13.49
N ILE A 126 6.38 -20.71 -14.06
CA ILE A 126 6.37 -20.93 -15.52
C ILE A 126 4.93 -21.13 -16.03
N LEU A 127 4.12 -21.93 -15.35
CA LEU A 127 2.74 -22.19 -15.74
C LEU A 127 1.88 -20.93 -15.65
N GLY A 128 2.00 -20.18 -14.55
CA GLY A 128 1.24 -18.94 -14.35
C GLY A 128 1.65 -17.83 -15.31
N ALA A 129 2.94 -17.49 -15.36
CA ALA A 129 3.44 -16.50 -16.29
C ALA A 129 3.19 -16.92 -17.75
N GLY A 130 3.38 -18.20 -18.07
CA GLY A 130 3.09 -18.77 -19.38
C GLY A 130 1.63 -18.59 -19.81
N SER A 131 0.68 -18.75 -18.88
CA SER A 131 -0.76 -18.53 -19.17
C SER A 131 -1.04 -17.07 -19.56
N PHE A 132 -0.45 -16.13 -18.87
CA PHE A 132 -0.61 -14.70 -19.18
C PHE A 132 0.17 -14.27 -20.43
N PHE A 133 1.38 -14.79 -20.67
CA PHE A 133 2.11 -14.58 -21.92
C PHE A 133 1.36 -15.16 -23.12
N TYR A 134 0.81 -16.37 -22.97
CA TYR A 134 -0.02 -16.96 -24.01
C TYR A 134 -1.21 -16.05 -24.36
N PHE A 135 -1.91 -15.53 -23.34
CA PHE A 135 -3.00 -14.59 -23.58
C PHE A 135 -2.49 -13.28 -24.22
N ALA A 136 -1.40 -12.72 -23.77
CA ALA A 136 -0.83 -11.50 -24.35
C ALA A 136 -0.50 -11.64 -25.84
N ILE A 137 0.09 -12.79 -26.24
CA ILE A 137 0.48 -13.05 -27.63
C ILE A 137 -0.76 -13.30 -28.52
N ASN A 138 -1.75 -14.03 -28.01
CA ASN A 138 -2.93 -14.43 -28.75
C ASN A 138 -4.17 -13.57 -28.46
N ALA A 139 -4.01 -12.41 -27.78
CA ALA A 139 -5.13 -11.58 -27.31
C ALA A 139 -6.13 -11.25 -28.41
N PHE A 140 -5.66 -10.80 -29.57
CA PHE A 140 -6.52 -10.45 -30.69
C PHE A 140 -7.35 -11.63 -31.18
N SER A 141 -6.74 -12.80 -31.37
CA SER A 141 -7.42 -14.02 -31.82
C SER A 141 -8.43 -14.52 -30.80
N ILE A 142 -8.07 -14.50 -29.51
CA ILE A 142 -8.95 -14.97 -28.42
C ILE A 142 -10.16 -14.04 -28.25
N ILE A 143 -9.98 -12.72 -28.36
CA ILE A 143 -11.08 -11.77 -28.30
C ILE A 143 -12.06 -11.99 -29.47
N GLN A 144 -11.55 -12.26 -30.67
CA GLN A 144 -12.41 -12.56 -31.83
C GLN A 144 -13.20 -13.89 -31.69
N LEU A 145 -12.61 -14.90 -31.01
CA LEU A 145 -13.31 -16.15 -30.74
C LEU A 145 -14.51 -15.98 -29.80
N ALA A 146 -14.51 -14.92 -28.98
CA ALA A 146 -15.52 -14.65 -27.96
C ALA A 146 -15.86 -15.92 -27.13
N THR A 147 -17.12 -16.35 -27.14
CA THR A 147 -17.56 -17.54 -26.40
C THR A 147 -17.19 -18.87 -27.05
N LYS A 148 -16.61 -18.89 -28.26
CA LYS A 148 -16.21 -20.12 -28.98
C LYS A 148 -14.78 -20.55 -28.61
N LEU A 149 -14.43 -20.52 -27.32
CA LEU A 149 -13.12 -20.96 -26.85
C LEU A 149 -12.92 -22.48 -27.08
N GLN A 150 -11.69 -22.82 -27.47
CA GLN A 150 -11.25 -24.22 -27.56
C GLN A 150 -10.89 -24.75 -26.16
N PRO A 151 -10.91 -26.08 -25.93
CA PRO A 151 -10.54 -26.66 -24.63
C PRO A 151 -9.18 -26.21 -24.08
N ILE A 152 -8.21 -25.97 -24.95
CA ILE A 152 -6.86 -25.53 -24.59
C ILE A 152 -6.90 -24.15 -23.88
N HIS A 153 -7.73 -23.21 -24.34
CA HIS A 153 -7.88 -21.91 -23.71
C HIS A 153 -8.49 -22.04 -22.32
N ILE A 154 -9.43 -22.97 -22.12
CA ILE A 154 -10.05 -23.21 -20.82
C ILE A 154 -9.01 -23.71 -19.81
N VAL A 155 -8.15 -24.66 -20.22
CA VAL A 155 -7.09 -25.22 -19.38
C VAL A 155 -6.08 -24.11 -19.02
N ILE A 156 -5.62 -23.33 -20.00
CA ILE A 156 -4.65 -22.24 -19.77
C ILE A 156 -5.24 -21.18 -18.84
N GLY A 157 -6.48 -20.75 -19.05
CA GLY A 157 -7.14 -19.78 -18.18
C GLY A 157 -7.34 -20.30 -16.75
N ALA A 158 -7.74 -21.58 -16.61
CA ALA A 158 -7.88 -22.21 -15.29
C ALA A 158 -6.54 -22.26 -14.54
N VAL A 159 -5.46 -22.67 -15.22
CA VAL A 159 -4.10 -22.69 -14.65
C VAL A 159 -3.69 -21.28 -14.21
N GLY A 160 -3.89 -20.27 -15.07
CA GLY A 160 -3.57 -18.87 -14.72
C GLY A 160 -4.30 -18.38 -13.47
N ILE A 161 -5.61 -18.67 -13.36
CA ILE A 161 -6.42 -18.32 -12.18
C ILE A 161 -5.91 -19.04 -10.93
N LEU A 162 -5.67 -20.35 -10.99
CA LEU A 162 -5.23 -21.14 -9.83
C LEU A 162 -3.86 -20.71 -9.32
N VAL A 163 -2.91 -20.46 -10.22
CA VAL A 163 -1.58 -19.97 -9.86
C VAL A 163 -1.67 -18.57 -9.21
N LEU A 164 -2.55 -17.72 -9.71
CA LEU A 164 -2.76 -16.39 -9.16
C LEU A 164 -3.42 -16.43 -7.78
N ILE A 165 -4.40 -17.34 -7.56
CA ILE A 165 -5.00 -17.61 -6.25
C ILE A 165 -3.93 -18.08 -5.25
N GLU A 166 -3.04 -18.99 -5.67
CA GLU A 166 -1.94 -19.45 -4.81
C GLU A 166 -0.96 -18.31 -4.48
N LEU A 167 -0.63 -17.44 -5.43
CA LEU A 167 0.21 -16.28 -5.17
C LEU A 167 -0.46 -15.32 -4.18
N CYS A 168 -1.78 -15.08 -4.33
CA CYS A 168 -2.55 -14.27 -3.41
C CYS A 168 -2.52 -14.86 -1.98
N ARG A 169 -2.66 -16.17 -1.83
CA ARG A 169 -2.55 -16.83 -0.53
C ARG A 169 -1.23 -16.53 0.18
N ARG A 170 -0.14 -16.40 -0.60
CA ARG A 170 1.20 -16.14 -0.08
C ARG A 170 1.42 -14.69 0.32
N CYS A 171 1.06 -13.73 -0.54
CA CYS A 171 1.39 -12.32 -0.34
C CYS A 171 0.28 -11.48 0.29
N VAL A 172 -1.00 -11.80 0.02
CA VAL A 172 -2.15 -11.04 0.55
C VAL A 172 -2.81 -11.76 1.73
N GLY A 173 -3.23 -13.00 1.53
CA GLY A 173 -3.75 -13.83 2.59
C GLY A 173 -5.06 -14.55 2.29
N LEU A 174 -5.61 -15.21 3.32
CA LEU A 174 -6.81 -16.02 3.23
C LEU A 174 -8.13 -15.23 3.17
N PRO A 175 -8.31 -14.08 3.86
CA PRO A 175 -9.62 -13.44 3.93
C PRO A 175 -10.24 -13.15 2.56
N ILE A 176 -9.49 -12.51 1.66
CA ILE A 176 -9.96 -12.23 0.29
C ILE A 176 -10.25 -13.51 -0.52
N LEU A 177 -9.47 -14.57 -0.28
CA LEU A 177 -9.67 -15.87 -0.94
C LEU A 177 -10.91 -16.60 -0.43
N CYS A 178 -11.27 -16.44 0.85
CA CYS A 178 -12.53 -16.97 1.38
C CYS A 178 -13.73 -16.31 0.70
N VAL A 179 -13.71 -14.99 0.56
CA VAL A 179 -14.76 -14.24 -0.15
C VAL A 179 -14.84 -14.70 -1.62
N LEU A 180 -13.69 -14.75 -2.30
CA LEU A 180 -13.62 -15.20 -3.69
C LEU A 180 -14.10 -16.65 -3.84
N GLY A 181 -13.69 -17.54 -2.93
CA GLY A 181 -14.08 -18.95 -2.94
C GLY A 181 -15.60 -19.14 -2.85
N VAL A 182 -16.23 -18.44 -1.90
CA VAL A 182 -17.71 -18.47 -1.76
C VAL A 182 -18.38 -17.96 -3.04
N LEU A 183 -17.88 -16.85 -3.60
CA LEU A 183 -18.45 -16.29 -4.82
C LEU A 183 -18.21 -17.18 -6.05
N LEU A 184 -17.07 -17.84 -6.16
CA LEU A 184 -16.82 -18.81 -7.24
C LEU A 184 -17.77 -20.01 -7.18
N VAL A 185 -17.97 -20.57 -5.98
CA VAL A 185 -18.94 -21.66 -5.76
C VAL A 185 -20.35 -21.21 -6.11
N TYR A 186 -20.76 -20.04 -5.65
CA TYR A 186 -22.06 -19.45 -5.98
C TYR A 186 -22.21 -19.23 -7.50
N THR A 187 -21.19 -18.68 -8.14
CA THR A 187 -21.19 -18.44 -9.59
C THR A 187 -21.31 -19.76 -10.36
N PHE A 188 -20.60 -20.79 -9.92
CA PHE A 188 -20.67 -22.12 -10.54
C PHE A 188 -22.08 -22.73 -10.38
N TYR A 189 -22.67 -22.66 -9.18
CA TYR A 189 -24.04 -23.11 -8.95
C TYR A 189 -25.06 -22.35 -9.82
N ASN A 190 -24.93 -21.03 -9.87
CA ASN A 190 -25.79 -20.18 -10.69
C ASN A 190 -25.70 -20.53 -12.18
N GLN A 191 -24.48 -20.75 -12.71
CA GLN A 191 -24.28 -21.15 -14.11
C GLN A 191 -24.85 -22.54 -14.41
N LEU A 192 -24.77 -23.48 -13.47
CA LEU A 192 -25.38 -24.81 -13.61
C LEU A 192 -26.90 -24.78 -13.63
N SER A 193 -27.52 -23.87 -12.90
CA SER A 193 -28.99 -23.72 -12.90
C SER A 193 -29.53 -23.19 -14.24
N TRP A 194 -28.72 -22.40 -14.96
CA TRP A 194 -29.08 -21.93 -16.32
C TRP A 194 -28.76 -22.96 -17.43
N ASN A 195 -27.66 -23.66 -17.29
CA ASN A 195 -27.21 -24.69 -18.25
C ASN A 195 -26.58 -25.85 -17.46
N PRO A 196 -27.25 -27.02 -17.40
CA PRO A 196 -26.82 -28.15 -16.58
C PRO A 196 -25.54 -28.85 -17.06
N SER A 197 -24.76 -28.25 -17.95
CA SER A 197 -23.49 -28.78 -18.43
C SER A 197 -22.32 -28.18 -17.62
N ILE A 198 -21.60 -29.02 -16.86
CA ILE A 198 -20.41 -28.65 -16.10
C ILE A 198 -19.34 -28.01 -17.00
N TYR A 199 -19.13 -28.57 -18.20
CA TYR A 199 -18.17 -28.02 -19.15
C TYR A 199 -18.53 -26.61 -19.60
N ASN A 200 -19.79 -26.32 -19.90
CA ASN A 200 -20.24 -25.02 -20.33
C ASN A 200 -20.18 -24.01 -19.18
N ALA A 201 -20.51 -24.40 -17.94
CA ALA A 201 -20.39 -23.58 -16.77
C ALA A 201 -18.93 -23.17 -16.52
N LEU A 202 -18.00 -24.12 -16.51
CA LEU A 202 -16.57 -23.85 -16.37
C LEU A 202 -16.03 -22.96 -17.50
N LYS A 203 -16.40 -23.26 -18.74
CA LYS A 203 -16.01 -22.46 -19.91
C LYS A 203 -16.43 -21.01 -19.77
N ASN A 204 -17.69 -20.76 -19.38
CA ASN A 204 -18.21 -19.40 -19.22
C ASN A 204 -17.51 -18.65 -18.07
N ILE A 205 -17.30 -19.31 -16.94
CA ILE A 205 -16.61 -18.73 -15.78
C ILE A 205 -15.17 -18.36 -16.15
N ILE A 206 -14.41 -19.30 -16.75
CA ILE A 206 -13.01 -19.04 -17.12
C ILE A 206 -12.93 -17.97 -18.20
N TYR A 207 -13.81 -17.99 -19.19
CA TYR A 207 -13.87 -16.93 -20.19
C TYR A 207 -14.07 -15.56 -19.56
N LYS A 208 -15.09 -15.42 -18.71
CA LYS A 208 -15.43 -14.16 -18.05
C LYS A 208 -14.33 -13.69 -17.10
N LEU A 209 -13.75 -14.59 -16.30
CA LEU A 209 -12.80 -14.21 -15.26
C LEU A 209 -11.37 -14.05 -15.77
N PHE A 210 -10.94 -14.76 -16.82
CA PHE A 210 -9.56 -14.71 -17.29
C PHE A 210 -9.38 -13.90 -18.58
N TYR A 211 -10.27 -14.07 -19.57
CA TYR A 211 -10.09 -13.51 -20.91
C TYR A 211 -10.86 -12.20 -21.17
N THR A 212 -11.61 -11.70 -20.20
CA THR A 212 -12.34 -10.44 -20.35
C THR A 212 -11.95 -9.41 -19.31
N THR A 213 -12.26 -8.15 -19.59
CA THR A 213 -12.07 -7.03 -18.65
C THR A 213 -13.02 -7.04 -17.44
N SER A 214 -13.88 -8.07 -17.33
CA SER A 214 -14.76 -8.29 -16.17
C SER A 214 -14.14 -9.17 -15.09
N GLY A 215 -12.90 -9.63 -15.24
CA GLY A 215 -12.23 -10.55 -14.33
C GLY A 215 -10.86 -10.07 -13.89
N VAL A 216 -9.85 -10.95 -13.98
CA VAL A 216 -8.46 -10.69 -13.55
C VAL A 216 -7.90 -9.41 -14.16
N ILE A 217 -8.04 -9.23 -15.48
CA ILE A 217 -7.57 -8.03 -16.18
C ILE A 217 -8.61 -6.89 -16.20
N GLY A 218 -9.48 -6.86 -15.21
CA GLY A 218 -10.54 -5.87 -15.06
C GLY A 218 -10.05 -4.49 -14.62
N THR A 219 -11.02 -3.61 -14.34
CA THR A 219 -10.76 -2.23 -13.90
C THR A 219 -9.75 -2.14 -12.76
N PRO A 220 -9.76 -2.99 -11.70
CA PRO A 220 -8.79 -2.86 -10.62
C PRO A 220 -7.34 -3.04 -11.08
N VAL A 221 -7.07 -4.04 -11.92
CA VAL A 221 -5.71 -4.27 -12.45
C VAL A 221 -5.33 -3.21 -13.47
N SER A 222 -6.28 -2.71 -14.26
CA SER A 222 -6.04 -1.60 -15.19
C SER A 222 -5.62 -0.34 -14.45
N VAL A 223 -6.31 0.03 -13.39
CA VAL A 223 -5.96 1.19 -12.54
C VAL A 223 -4.62 0.96 -11.82
N CYS A 224 -4.39 -0.27 -11.33
CA CYS A 224 -3.12 -0.63 -10.71
C CYS A 224 -1.94 -0.40 -11.66
N TYR A 225 -2.01 -0.92 -12.88
CA TYR A 225 -1.01 -0.74 -13.91
C TYR A 225 -0.82 0.72 -14.31
N THR A 226 -1.93 1.44 -14.48
CA THR A 226 -1.91 2.79 -15.09
C THR A 226 -1.47 3.87 -14.11
N TYR A 227 -1.89 3.78 -12.84
CA TYR A 227 -1.67 4.84 -11.84
C TYR A 227 -0.95 4.33 -10.61
N ILE A 228 -1.47 3.28 -9.96
CA ILE A 228 -1.08 2.90 -8.61
C ILE A 228 0.40 2.56 -8.52
N VAL A 229 0.92 1.77 -9.48
CA VAL A 229 2.33 1.37 -9.50
C VAL A 229 3.27 2.59 -9.55
N LEU A 230 2.93 3.62 -10.35
CA LEU A 230 3.72 4.84 -10.42
C LEU A 230 3.74 5.60 -9.10
N PHE A 231 2.60 5.65 -8.40
CA PHE A 231 2.51 6.31 -7.09
C PHE A 231 3.20 5.52 -5.98
N ILE A 232 3.18 4.18 -6.04
CA ILE A 232 3.96 3.33 -5.12
C ILE A 232 5.47 3.58 -5.33
N ILE A 233 5.93 3.63 -6.58
CA ILE A 233 7.32 3.95 -6.91
C ILE A 233 7.67 5.37 -6.43
N PHE A 234 6.79 6.34 -6.65
CA PHE A 234 6.98 7.71 -6.16
C PHE A 234 7.11 7.77 -4.63
N GLY A 235 6.21 7.08 -3.90
CA GLY A 235 6.28 6.96 -2.44
C GLY A 235 7.60 6.34 -1.98
N ALA A 236 8.05 5.26 -2.63
CA ALA A 236 9.32 4.60 -2.32
C ALA A 236 10.54 5.51 -2.54
N PHE A 237 10.51 6.39 -3.55
CA PHE A 237 11.54 7.42 -3.73
C PHE A 237 11.48 8.50 -2.65
N LEU A 238 10.28 8.99 -2.33
CA LEU A 238 10.11 10.02 -1.29
C LEU A 238 10.60 9.55 0.08
N GLU A 239 10.28 8.31 0.47
CA GLU A 239 10.77 7.74 1.73
C GLU A 239 12.31 7.76 1.82
N ARG A 240 13.00 7.54 0.69
CA ARG A 240 14.47 7.54 0.62
C ARG A 240 15.11 8.94 0.53
N THR A 241 14.30 9.99 0.43
CA THR A 241 14.79 11.39 0.46
C THR A 241 14.95 11.94 1.88
N GLY A 242 14.55 11.21 2.92
CA GLY A 242 14.53 11.69 4.31
C GLY A 242 13.31 12.56 4.66
N ILE A 243 12.29 12.58 3.82
CA ILE A 243 11.07 13.39 4.05
C ILE A 243 10.34 12.99 5.34
N ALA A 244 10.41 11.71 5.75
CA ALA A 244 9.80 11.22 6.97
C ALA A 244 10.39 11.91 8.22
N ASN A 245 11.72 12.01 8.30
CA ASN A 245 12.42 12.71 9.38
C ASN A 245 12.07 14.21 9.43
N PHE A 246 11.93 14.82 8.24
CA PHE A 246 11.45 16.20 8.15
C PHE A 246 10.02 16.33 8.69
N PHE A 247 9.10 15.44 8.37
CA PHE A 247 7.72 15.47 8.85
C PHE A 247 7.62 15.23 10.36
N ILE A 248 8.40 14.32 10.92
CA ILE A 248 8.47 14.10 12.37
C ILE A 248 9.01 15.36 13.08
N SER A 249 10.07 15.97 12.56
CA SER A 249 10.66 17.19 13.10
C SER A 249 9.70 18.37 13.00
N PHE A 250 8.97 18.50 11.89
CA PHE A 250 7.94 19.50 11.70
C PHE A 250 6.77 19.31 12.69
N ALA A 251 6.25 18.08 12.82
CA ALA A 251 5.19 17.73 13.77
C ALA A 251 5.63 18.02 15.22
N ASN A 252 6.89 17.68 15.55
CA ASN A 252 7.48 17.96 16.86
C ASN A 252 7.51 19.47 17.16
N ARG A 253 7.91 20.27 16.19
CA ARG A 253 7.89 21.72 16.35
C ARG A 253 6.49 22.32 16.49
N LEU A 254 5.50 21.72 15.80
CA LEU A 254 4.12 22.20 15.80
C LEU A 254 3.38 21.87 17.10
N ALA A 255 3.50 20.66 17.63
CA ALA A 255 2.68 20.15 18.72
C ALA A 255 3.45 19.62 19.94
N GLY A 256 4.76 19.41 19.84
CA GLY A 256 5.58 18.78 20.88
C GLY A 256 5.60 19.52 22.22
N TRP A 257 5.48 20.85 22.22
CA TRP A 257 5.45 21.71 23.42
C TRP A 257 4.16 21.60 24.24
N SER A 258 3.09 21.10 23.64
CA SER A 258 1.78 21.04 24.28
C SER A 258 1.65 19.84 25.23
N SER A 259 0.68 19.85 26.16
CA SER A 259 0.39 18.71 27.03
C SER A 259 0.19 17.44 26.19
N GLY A 260 0.92 16.38 26.53
CA GLY A 260 0.93 15.13 25.75
C GLY A 260 1.58 15.27 24.37
N GLY A 261 2.53 16.20 24.22
CA GLY A 261 3.21 16.53 22.97
C GLY A 261 3.61 15.34 22.12
N PRO A 262 4.36 14.37 22.64
CA PRO A 262 4.81 13.20 21.87
C PRO A 262 3.70 12.41 21.17
N ALA A 263 2.56 12.19 21.80
CA ALA A 263 1.46 11.49 21.17
C ALA A 263 0.76 12.36 20.10
N LYS A 264 0.69 13.67 20.28
CA LYS A 264 0.21 14.59 19.23
C LYS A 264 1.16 14.67 18.04
N VAL A 265 2.47 14.60 18.32
CA VAL A 265 3.50 14.48 17.27
C VAL A 265 3.31 13.20 16.48
N ALA A 266 3.05 12.06 17.13
CA ALA A 266 2.74 10.81 16.47
C ALA A 266 1.53 10.96 15.52
N VAL A 267 0.43 11.54 15.99
CA VAL A 267 -0.78 11.76 15.17
C VAL A 267 -0.49 12.63 13.93
N ILE A 268 0.23 13.74 14.10
CA ILE A 268 0.53 14.66 13.00
C ILE A 268 1.56 14.07 12.04
N SER A 269 2.64 13.45 12.56
CA SER A 269 3.68 12.86 11.72
C SER A 269 3.13 11.66 10.93
N SER A 270 2.30 10.80 11.55
CA SER A 270 1.65 9.70 10.84
C SER A 270 0.66 10.19 9.78
N ALA A 271 -0.06 11.30 10.02
CA ALA A 271 -0.88 11.91 8.97
C ALA A 271 -0.03 12.36 7.78
N LEU A 272 1.10 13.04 8.02
CA LEU A 272 1.99 13.55 6.99
C LEU A 272 2.76 12.43 6.26
N CYS A 273 3.26 11.44 6.98
CA CYS A 273 3.94 10.30 6.36
C CYS A 273 2.96 9.39 5.62
N GLY A 274 1.79 9.15 6.20
CA GLY A 274 0.74 8.32 5.63
C GLY A 274 0.18 8.86 4.32
N MET A 275 0.09 10.20 4.17
CA MET A 275 -0.33 10.81 2.89
C MET A 275 0.65 10.52 1.74
N VAL A 276 1.88 10.11 2.04
CA VAL A 276 2.92 9.76 1.06
C VAL A 276 3.00 8.26 0.83
N SER A 277 3.06 7.47 1.92
CA SER A 277 3.21 6.01 1.85
C SER A 277 1.93 5.31 1.41
N GLY A 278 0.77 5.81 1.82
CA GLY A 278 -0.53 5.19 1.53
C GLY A 278 -0.72 3.79 2.12
N SER A 279 0.16 3.35 3.01
CA SER A 279 0.14 2.06 3.70
C SER A 279 0.11 2.26 5.21
N SER A 280 -0.89 1.71 5.90
CA SER A 280 -0.99 1.77 7.37
C SER A 280 0.18 1.04 8.04
N VAL A 281 0.53 -0.14 7.54
CA VAL A 281 1.63 -0.95 8.08
C VAL A 281 2.98 -0.26 7.86
N GLY A 282 3.26 0.19 6.63
CA GLY A 282 4.48 0.92 6.30
C GLY A 282 4.63 2.20 7.13
N ASN A 283 3.53 2.93 7.32
CA ASN A 283 3.51 4.14 8.13
C ASN A 283 3.77 3.84 9.61
N THR A 284 3.12 2.82 10.18
CA THR A 284 3.34 2.39 11.57
C THR A 284 4.79 2.01 11.83
N VAL A 285 5.46 1.34 10.89
CA VAL A 285 6.88 0.98 11.03
C VAL A 285 7.77 2.22 10.95
N THR A 286 7.51 3.11 9.99
CA THR A 286 8.36 4.29 9.76
C THR A 286 8.23 5.31 10.90
N THR A 287 7.02 5.70 11.27
CA THR A 287 6.79 6.71 12.32
C THR A 287 6.81 6.10 13.71
N GLY A 288 6.25 4.92 13.90
CA GLY A 288 6.13 4.26 15.20
C GLY A 288 7.46 3.85 15.82
N SER A 289 8.47 3.54 15.01
CA SER A 289 9.84 3.28 15.51
C SER A 289 10.42 4.46 16.31
N VAL A 290 10.00 5.69 15.99
CA VAL A 290 10.42 6.92 16.67
C VAL A 290 9.38 7.38 17.70
N THR A 291 8.12 7.41 17.33
CA THR A 291 7.05 8.01 18.13
C THR A 291 6.63 7.16 19.32
N ILE A 292 6.58 5.81 19.20
CA ILE A 292 6.23 4.92 20.31
C ILE A 292 7.24 5.02 21.46
N PRO A 293 8.57 4.90 21.25
CA PRO A 293 9.56 5.15 22.30
C PRO A 293 9.44 6.55 22.93
N MET A 294 9.17 7.57 22.12
CA MET A 294 9.01 8.94 22.58
C MET A 294 7.77 9.10 23.48
N MET A 295 6.64 8.47 23.14
CA MET A 295 5.44 8.44 23.98
C MET A 295 5.68 7.70 25.30
N LYS A 296 6.35 6.54 25.26
CA LYS A 296 6.70 5.75 26.46
C LYS A 296 7.59 6.53 27.42
N LYS A 297 8.63 7.22 26.91
CA LYS A 297 9.50 8.08 27.74
C LYS A 297 8.74 9.21 28.43
N THR A 298 7.64 9.69 27.85
CA THR A 298 6.83 10.78 28.41
C THR A 298 5.84 10.28 29.46
N GLY A 299 5.63 8.97 29.60
CA GLY A 299 4.77 8.36 30.61
C GLY A 299 3.45 7.78 30.09
N TYR A 300 3.27 7.68 28.79
CA TYR A 300 2.16 6.90 28.24
C TYR A 300 2.37 5.39 28.41
N LYS A 301 1.29 4.66 28.64
CA LYS A 301 1.33 3.20 28.65
C LYS A 301 1.72 2.66 27.27
N PRO A 302 2.52 1.58 27.21
CA PRO A 302 2.95 1.00 25.93
C PRO A 302 1.79 0.64 24.99
N GLU A 303 0.70 0.07 25.56
CA GLU A 303 -0.48 -0.33 24.82
C GLU A 303 -1.20 0.87 24.20
N PHE A 304 -1.30 1.97 24.96
CA PHE A 304 -1.89 3.22 24.46
C PHE A 304 -1.02 3.85 23.37
N ALA A 305 0.31 3.86 23.54
CA ALA A 305 1.23 4.37 22.54
C ALA A 305 1.13 3.58 21.22
N GLY A 306 1.05 2.24 21.31
CA GLY A 306 0.84 1.39 20.14
C GLY A 306 -0.52 1.63 19.47
N ALA A 307 -1.59 1.77 20.25
CA ALA A 307 -2.94 2.04 19.74
C ALA A 307 -3.04 3.40 19.04
N VAL A 308 -2.42 4.45 19.59
CA VAL A 308 -2.36 5.78 18.95
C VAL A 308 -1.65 5.72 17.61
N GLU A 309 -0.51 5.03 17.55
CA GLU A 309 0.25 4.90 16.31
C GLU A 309 -0.51 4.09 15.26
N ALA A 310 -1.10 2.96 15.65
CA ALA A 310 -1.90 2.13 14.74
C ALA A 310 -3.09 2.92 14.16
N ALA A 311 -3.85 3.61 15.02
CA ALA A 311 -4.98 4.42 14.58
C ALA A 311 -4.54 5.59 13.68
N ALA A 312 -3.48 6.33 14.06
CA ALA A 312 -2.98 7.44 13.27
C ALA A 312 -2.43 6.99 11.91
N SER A 313 -1.72 5.87 11.88
CA SER A 313 -1.16 5.30 10.64
C SER A 313 -2.25 4.81 9.69
N THR A 314 -3.31 4.21 10.20
CA THR A 314 -4.48 3.83 9.39
C THR A 314 -5.16 5.06 8.78
N GLY A 315 -5.27 6.16 9.52
CA GLY A 315 -5.77 7.44 9.01
C GLY A 315 -4.95 8.01 7.85
N GLY A 316 -3.68 7.67 7.74
CA GLY A 316 -2.84 8.09 6.61
C GLY A 316 -3.38 7.67 5.24
N GLN A 317 -4.09 6.54 5.17
CA GLN A 317 -4.69 6.05 3.93
C GLN A 317 -5.87 6.89 3.42
N ILE A 318 -6.48 7.70 4.28
CA ILE A 318 -7.54 8.65 3.89
C ILE A 318 -7.04 10.08 3.77
N MET A 319 -5.77 10.33 4.08
CA MET A 319 -5.19 11.69 4.07
C MET A 319 -4.71 12.06 2.67
N PRO A 320 -5.29 13.10 2.02
CA PRO A 320 -4.80 13.58 0.73
C PRO A 320 -3.35 14.11 0.86
N PRO A 321 -2.53 14.10 -0.20
CA PRO A 321 -2.92 13.98 -1.63
C PRO A 321 -2.88 12.59 -2.22
N ILE A 322 -2.17 11.59 -1.66
CA ILE A 322 -2.04 10.29 -2.32
C ILE A 322 -3.14 9.32 -1.87
N MET A 323 -3.48 9.29 -0.57
CA MET A 323 -4.61 8.51 -0.01
C MET A 323 -4.52 7.00 -0.26
N GLY A 324 -3.33 6.48 -0.53
CA GLY A 324 -3.17 5.09 -0.95
C GLY A 324 -3.79 4.75 -2.31
N ALA A 325 -3.66 3.49 -2.69
CA ALA A 325 -4.08 2.99 -4.00
C ALA A 325 -5.62 3.03 -4.21
N ALA A 326 -6.40 2.92 -3.15
CA ALA A 326 -7.86 2.86 -3.21
C ALA A 326 -8.51 4.14 -3.75
N ALA A 327 -7.93 5.31 -3.51
CA ALA A 327 -8.48 6.57 -3.97
C ALA A 327 -8.43 6.73 -5.51
N PHE A 328 -7.46 6.12 -6.17
CA PHE A 328 -7.41 6.08 -7.63
C PHE A 328 -8.52 5.21 -8.22
N LEU A 329 -8.79 4.07 -7.57
CA LEU A 329 -9.93 3.23 -7.91
C LEU A 329 -11.25 3.97 -7.66
N MET A 330 -11.34 4.74 -6.58
CA MET A 330 -12.50 5.55 -6.26
C MET A 330 -12.78 6.58 -7.37
N ALA A 331 -11.76 7.26 -7.87
CA ALA A 331 -11.89 8.21 -8.98
C ALA A 331 -12.43 7.51 -10.24
N GLU A 332 -11.92 6.32 -10.55
CA GLU A 332 -12.36 5.52 -11.71
C GLU A 332 -13.78 5.02 -11.56
N TYR A 333 -14.15 4.42 -10.41
CA TYR A 333 -15.52 3.93 -10.17
C TYR A 333 -16.56 5.05 -10.15
N MET A 334 -16.22 6.22 -9.65
CA MET A 334 -17.11 7.39 -9.65
C MET A 334 -17.09 8.16 -10.96
N ASN A 335 -16.12 7.85 -11.86
CA ASN A 335 -15.87 8.58 -13.11
C ASN A 335 -15.71 10.10 -12.89
N ILE A 336 -14.91 10.48 -11.88
CA ILE A 336 -14.58 11.87 -11.56
C ILE A 336 -13.04 12.06 -11.52
N PRO A 337 -12.54 13.28 -11.80
CA PRO A 337 -11.12 13.57 -11.68
C PRO A 337 -10.59 13.29 -10.26
N TYR A 338 -9.40 12.70 -10.15
CA TYR A 338 -8.76 12.41 -8.86
C TYR A 338 -8.63 13.63 -7.95
N ALA A 339 -8.35 14.80 -8.51
CA ALA A 339 -8.28 16.05 -7.76
C ALA A 339 -9.58 16.34 -6.97
N GLN A 340 -10.74 16.02 -7.55
CA GLN A 340 -12.03 16.17 -6.86
C GLN A 340 -12.19 15.17 -5.71
N VAL A 341 -11.70 13.93 -5.88
CA VAL A 341 -11.68 12.93 -4.81
C VAL A 341 -10.81 13.44 -3.65
N ALA A 342 -9.59 13.90 -3.96
CA ALA A 342 -8.66 14.41 -2.96
C ALA A 342 -9.24 15.60 -2.16
N VAL A 343 -9.87 16.56 -2.83
CA VAL A 343 -10.50 17.71 -2.15
C VAL A 343 -11.65 17.26 -1.24
N LYS A 344 -12.49 16.32 -1.70
CA LYS A 344 -13.62 15.81 -0.90
C LYS A 344 -13.18 14.94 0.27
N ALA A 345 -11.99 14.34 0.21
CA ALA A 345 -11.39 13.55 1.28
C ALA A 345 -10.85 14.41 2.44
N ILE A 346 -10.58 15.70 2.22
CA ILE A 346 -10.01 16.56 3.26
C ILE A 346 -10.89 16.58 4.52
N LEU A 347 -12.20 16.76 4.37
CA LEU A 347 -13.10 16.86 5.51
C LEU A 347 -13.18 15.56 6.34
N PRO A 348 -13.40 14.37 5.74
CA PRO A 348 -13.37 13.11 6.48
C PRO A 348 -12.02 12.86 7.17
N ALA A 349 -10.90 13.14 6.49
CA ALA A 349 -9.57 12.99 7.06
C ALA A 349 -9.36 13.91 8.28
N LEU A 350 -9.71 15.19 8.17
CA LEU A 350 -9.61 16.11 9.28
C LEU A 350 -10.45 15.69 10.49
N LEU A 351 -11.67 15.21 10.26
CA LEU A 351 -12.54 14.71 11.34
C LEU A 351 -11.92 13.50 12.03
N TYR A 352 -11.36 12.56 11.27
CA TYR A 352 -10.69 11.37 11.80
C TYR A 352 -9.51 11.75 12.70
N PHE A 353 -8.57 12.53 12.17
CA PHE A 353 -7.39 12.96 12.94
C PHE A 353 -7.74 13.87 14.11
N THR A 354 -8.77 14.68 13.99
CA THR A 354 -9.26 15.49 15.12
C THR A 354 -9.78 14.61 16.25
N GLY A 355 -10.50 13.54 15.94
CA GLY A 355 -10.96 12.57 16.93
C GLY A 355 -9.81 11.93 17.72
N ILE A 356 -8.78 11.44 17.03
CA ILE A 356 -7.58 10.86 17.65
C ILE A 356 -6.84 11.94 18.47
N PHE A 357 -6.67 13.13 17.92
CA PHE A 357 -5.98 14.24 18.59
C PHE A 357 -6.66 14.65 19.90
N ILE A 358 -8.00 14.70 19.93
CA ILE A 358 -8.79 14.95 21.14
C ILE A 358 -8.61 13.83 22.15
N ALA A 359 -8.72 12.56 21.73
CA ALA A 359 -8.54 11.41 22.61
C ALA A 359 -7.16 11.41 23.28
N VAL A 360 -6.10 11.65 22.50
CA VAL A 360 -4.73 11.77 22.98
C VAL A 360 -4.57 12.96 23.96
N HIS A 361 -5.21 14.08 23.66
CA HIS A 361 -5.14 15.27 24.52
C HIS A 361 -5.83 15.03 25.88
N LEU A 362 -6.99 14.38 25.87
CA LEU A 362 -7.72 14.07 27.10
C LEU A 362 -6.97 13.07 27.97
N GLU A 363 -6.41 12.02 27.36
CA GLU A 363 -5.59 11.04 28.12
C GLU A 363 -4.32 11.68 28.68
N ALA A 364 -3.66 12.57 27.92
CA ALA A 364 -2.52 13.34 28.43
C ALA A 364 -2.89 14.19 29.65
N LYS A 365 -4.02 14.88 29.62
CA LYS A 365 -4.53 15.65 30.77
C LYS A 365 -4.85 14.78 31.97
N LYS A 366 -5.49 13.64 31.75
CA LYS A 366 -5.82 12.66 32.80
C LYS A 366 -4.56 12.15 33.50
N LEU A 367 -3.49 11.90 32.74
CA LEU A 367 -2.20 11.42 33.26
C LEU A 367 -1.29 12.56 33.75
N GLY A 368 -1.66 13.83 33.61
CA GLY A 368 -0.85 14.98 34.01
C GLY A 368 0.43 15.18 33.18
N LEU A 369 0.47 14.65 31.96
CA LEU A 369 1.66 14.67 31.11
C LEU A 369 1.95 16.07 30.58
N LYS A 370 3.24 16.46 30.65
CA LYS A 370 3.74 17.74 30.14
C LYS A 370 4.20 17.60 28.69
N GLY A 371 4.37 18.73 28.01
CA GLY A 371 4.99 18.78 26.70
C GLY A 371 6.52 18.67 26.77
N MET A 372 7.14 18.51 25.61
CA MET A 372 8.60 18.49 25.47
C MET A 372 9.20 19.88 25.70
N PRO A 373 10.42 19.98 26.29
CA PRO A 373 11.14 21.22 26.40
C PRO A 373 11.41 21.85 25.04
N LYS A 374 11.33 23.17 24.93
CA LYS A 374 11.61 23.90 23.69
C LYS A 374 13.04 23.70 23.16
N SER A 375 13.97 23.37 24.06
CA SER A 375 15.39 23.11 23.76
C SER A 375 15.60 21.83 22.96
N GLU A 376 14.69 20.84 23.06
CA GLU A 376 14.75 19.57 22.34
C GLU A 376 14.05 19.62 20.96
N MET A 377 13.46 20.77 20.62
CA MET A 377 12.73 20.94 19.38
C MET A 377 13.60 21.54 18.29
N THR A 378 13.49 21.00 17.09
CA THR A 378 14.15 21.53 15.89
C THR A 378 13.71 22.99 15.64
N PRO A 379 14.64 23.96 15.50
CA PRO A 379 14.29 25.35 15.26
C PRO A 379 13.68 25.55 13.86
N TRP A 380 12.78 26.52 13.71
CA TRP A 380 12.16 26.86 12.42
C TRP A 380 13.17 27.14 11.30
N SER A 381 14.31 27.72 11.63
CA SER A 381 15.38 28.00 10.66
C SER A 381 15.99 26.74 10.06
N ALA A 382 16.10 25.65 10.83
CA ALA A 382 16.57 24.37 10.32
C ALA A 382 15.51 23.71 9.45
N LEU A 383 14.24 23.73 9.88
CA LEU A 383 13.12 23.21 9.09
C LEU A 383 12.96 23.94 7.76
N ALA A 384 13.09 25.28 7.74
CA ALA A 384 13.03 26.06 6.51
C ALA A 384 14.13 25.67 5.51
N LYS A 385 15.32 25.32 5.99
CA LYS A 385 16.42 24.83 5.13
C LYS A 385 16.12 23.47 4.50
N GLN A 386 15.30 22.64 5.13
CA GLN A 386 14.90 21.31 4.64
C GLN A 386 13.56 21.32 3.88
N ALA A 387 12.86 22.47 3.83
CA ALA A 387 11.54 22.58 3.19
C ALA A 387 11.53 22.19 1.70
N TYR A 388 12.70 22.23 1.02
CA TYR A 388 12.82 21.76 -0.37
C TYR A 388 12.46 20.28 -0.54
N LEU A 389 12.50 19.46 0.51
CA LEU A 389 12.08 18.06 0.48
C LEU A 389 10.59 17.89 0.14
N ILE A 390 9.78 18.94 0.35
CA ILE A 390 8.35 18.96 -0.02
C ILE A 390 8.14 19.19 -1.52
N ILE A 391 9.13 19.71 -2.26
CA ILE A 391 8.98 20.10 -3.67
C ILE A 391 8.39 18.99 -4.55
N PRO A 392 8.84 17.72 -4.49
CA PRO A 392 8.26 16.67 -5.34
C PRO A 392 6.77 16.44 -5.05
N LEU A 393 6.38 16.51 -3.78
CA LEU A 393 4.98 16.38 -3.37
C LEU A 393 4.13 17.57 -3.80
N ALA A 394 4.64 18.80 -3.62
CA ALA A 394 3.96 20.02 -4.06
C ALA A 394 3.80 20.05 -5.59
N LEU A 395 4.82 19.60 -6.33
CA LEU A 395 4.78 19.48 -7.78
C LEU A 395 3.71 18.47 -8.21
N LEU A 396 3.64 17.32 -7.55
CA LEU A 396 2.59 16.32 -7.81
C LEU A 396 1.20 16.93 -7.62
N ILE A 397 0.96 17.58 -6.47
CA ILE A 397 -0.32 18.21 -6.16
C ILE A 397 -0.68 19.25 -7.22
N TYR A 398 0.27 20.10 -7.60
CA TYR A 398 0.07 21.12 -8.63
C TYR A 398 -0.30 20.51 -9.97
N LEU A 399 0.46 19.52 -10.47
CA LEU A 399 0.23 18.89 -11.76
C LEU A 399 -1.10 18.14 -11.81
N VAL A 400 -1.46 17.42 -10.75
CA VAL A 400 -2.72 16.69 -10.67
C VAL A 400 -3.91 17.63 -10.54
N SER A 401 -3.79 18.70 -9.73
CA SER A 401 -4.88 19.67 -9.51
C SER A 401 -5.12 20.58 -10.71
N SER A 402 -4.07 20.91 -11.47
CA SER A 402 -4.20 21.77 -12.66
C SER A 402 -4.97 21.09 -13.79
N GLY A 403 -5.05 19.75 -13.81
CA GLY A 403 -5.68 18.97 -14.88
C GLY A 403 -5.00 19.12 -16.25
N SER A 404 -3.85 19.81 -16.32
CA SER A 404 -3.15 20.13 -17.57
C SER A 404 -2.43 18.93 -18.19
N ARG A 405 -2.17 17.90 -17.40
CA ARG A 405 -1.44 16.68 -17.79
C ARG A 405 -2.12 15.43 -17.24
N THR A 406 -1.80 14.30 -17.85
CA THR A 406 -2.29 13.00 -17.34
C THR A 406 -1.67 12.69 -15.97
N MET A 407 -2.37 11.90 -15.18
CA MET A 407 -1.88 11.47 -13.84
C MET A 407 -0.57 10.69 -13.96
N GLN A 408 -0.42 9.86 -14.99
CA GLN A 408 0.80 9.10 -15.27
C GLN A 408 2.01 10.03 -15.48
N PHE A 409 1.83 11.04 -16.31
CA PHE A 409 2.86 12.03 -16.57
C PHE A 409 3.23 12.81 -15.30
N SER A 410 2.21 13.21 -14.53
CA SER A 410 2.40 13.93 -13.27
C SER A 410 3.20 13.10 -12.25
N ALA A 411 2.88 11.81 -12.11
CA ALA A 411 3.62 10.89 -11.25
C ALA A 411 5.08 10.70 -11.72
N ALA A 412 5.30 10.48 -13.02
CA ALA A 412 6.64 10.29 -13.56
C ALA A 412 7.55 11.53 -13.38
N VAL A 413 7.02 12.73 -13.62
CA VAL A 413 7.75 13.98 -13.39
C VAL A 413 8.05 14.17 -11.91
N SER A 414 7.12 13.81 -11.04
CA SER A 414 7.31 13.90 -9.58
C SER A 414 8.35 12.88 -9.07
N ILE A 415 8.44 11.69 -9.68
CA ILE A 415 9.53 10.72 -9.41
C ILE A 415 10.88 11.35 -9.78
N LEU A 416 11.00 11.96 -10.96
CA LEU A 416 12.23 12.64 -11.36
C LEU A 416 12.58 13.79 -10.40
N ALA A 417 11.60 14.58 -9.98
CA ALA A 417 11.81 15.63 -9.00
C ALA A 417 12.28 15.06 -7.65
N ALA A 418 11.73 13.93 -7.19
CA ALA A 418 12.16 13.26 -5.96
C ALA A 418 13.61 12.78 -6.05
N ILE A 419 14.02 12.25 -7.23
CA ILE A 419 15.41 11.85 -7.48
C ILE A 419 16.33 13.07 -7.40
N VAL A 420 16.01 14.16 -8.09
CA VAL A 420 16.82 15.38 -8.09
C VAL A 420 16.94 15.97 -6.68
N VAL A 421 15.82 16.09 -5.96
CA VAL A 421 15.80 16.61 -4.59
C VAL A 421 16.59 15.70 -3.66
N GLY A 422 16.47 14.38 -3.80
CA GLY A 422 17.22 13.42 -3.00
C GLY A 422 18.74 13.48 -3.22
N PHE A 423 19.19 13.76 -4.46
CA PHE A 423 20.62 13.98 -4.73
C PHE A 423 21.15 15.29 -4.13
N LEU A 424 20.27 16.29 -3.99
CA LEU A 424 20.62 17.58 -3.37
C LEU A 424 20.60 17.52 -1.83
N ASN A 425 19.96 16.53 -1.23
CA ASN A 425 19.92 16.40 0.22
C ASN A 425 21.32 16.12 0.78
N LYS A 426 21.80 16.97 1.70
CA LYS A 426 23.12 16.84 2.30
C LYS A 426 23.14 15.88 3.49
N GLU A 427 22.03 15.74 4.21
CA GLU A 427 21.91 14.91 5.41
C GLU A 427 21.69 13.43 5.04
N GLU A 428 20.76 13.17 4.13
CA GLU A 428 20.43 11.83 3.65
C GLU A 428 20.55 11.75 2.12
N ARG A 429 21.76 11.96 1.61
CA ARG A 429 21.97 11.98 0.16
C ARG A 429 21.52 10.70 -0.51
N LEU A 430 20.73 10.84 -1.56
CA LEU A 430 20.37 9.74 -2.43
C LEU A 430 21.60 9.29 -3.22
N THR A 431 21.94 8.01 -3.16
CA THR A 431 23.01 7.39 -3.93
C THR A 431 22.41 6.50 -5.02
N VAL A 432 23.21 6.09 -6.00
CA VAL A 432 22.75 5.13 -7.03
C VAL A 432 22.21 3.84 -6.39
N GLY A 433 22.86 3.38 -5.31
CA GLY A 433 22.37 2.24 -4.53
C GLY A 433 20.98 2.46 -3.96
N LYS A 434 20.73 3.62 -3.34
CA LYS A 434 19.41 4.01 -2.81
C LYS A 434 18.34 4.17 -3.91
N VAL A 435 18.74 4.60 -5.13
CA VAL A 435 17.83 4.65 -6.29
C VAL A 435 17.37 3.24 -6.68
N ILE A 436 18.29 2.28 -6.75
CA ILE A 436 17.96 0.89 -7.03
C ILE A 436 17.07 0.31 -5.92
N GLU A 437 17.35 0.63 -4.66
CA GLU A 437 16.52 0.24 -3.52
C GLU A 437 15.10 0.84 -3.57
N ALA A 438 14.96 2.08 -4.00
CA ALA A 438 13.64 2.70 -4.18
C ALA A 438 12.83 2.00 -5.30
N LEU A 439 13.49 1.67 -6.42
CA LEU A 439 12.87 0.91 -7.52
C LEU A 439 12.50 -0.51 -7.08
N GLU A 440 13.36 -1.18 -6.30
CA GLU A 440 13.09 -2.49 -5.70
C GLU A 440 11.88 -2.44 -4.77
N ALA A 441 11.83 -1.46 -3.85
CA ALA A 441 10.71 -1.27 -2.93
C ALA A 441 9.40 -0.96 -3.68
N GLY A 442 9.47 -0.12 -4.72
CA GLY A 442 8.34 0.16 -5.60
C GLY A 442 7.79 -1.09 -6.29
N ALA A 443 8.67 -1.93 -6.85
CA ALA A 443 8.27 -3.21 -7.43
C ALA A 443 7.63 -4.15 -6.40
N LYS A 444 8.23 -4.27 -5.22
CA LYS A 444 7.73 -5.13 -4.14
C LYS A 444 6.33 -4.71 -3.68
N GLY A 445 6.11 -3.41 -3.45
CA GLY A 445 4.79 -2.89 -3.11
C GLY A 445 3.77 -3.06 -4.23
N ALA A 446 4.20 -2.98 -5.50
CA ALA A 446 3.33 -3.19 -6.64
C ALA A 446 2.80 -4.63 -6.74
N ILE A 447 3.58 -5.66 -6.31
CA ILE A 447 3.17 -7.07 -6.40
C ILE A 447 1.92 -7.33 -5.56
N THR A 448 1.94 -6.97 -4.28
CA THR A 448 0.83 -7.23 -3.35
C THR A 448 -0.44 -6.52 -3.79
N VAL A 449 -0.31 -5.27 -4.21
CA VAL A 449 -1.44 -4.47 -4.70
C VAL A 449 -1.99 -5.02 -6.02
N ALA A 450 -1.14 -5.40 -6.97
CA ALA A 450 -1.59 -5.97 -8.25
C ALA A 450 -2.32 -7.31 -8.06
N VAL A 451 -1.80 -8.19 -7.20
CA VAL A 451 -2.44 -9.47 -6.89
C VAL A 451 -3.77 -9.26 -6.17
N ALA A 452 -3.83 -8.32 -5.22
CA ALA A 452 -5.07 -7.95 -4.55
C ALA A 452 -6.11 -7.37 -5.52
N CYS A 453 -5.69 -6.50 -6.45
CA CYS A 453 -6.53 -5.96 -7.53
C CYS A 453 -7.06 -7.06 -8.46
N ALA A 454 -6.24 -8.05 -8.78
CA ALA A 454 -6.66 -9.19 -9.62
C ALA A 454 -7.73 -10.04 -8.92
N MET A 455 -7.59 -10.30 -7.61
CA MET A 455 -8.62 -10.98 -6.81
C MET A 455 -9.91 -10.16 -6.75
N ALA A 456 -9.79 -8.86 -6.49
CA ALA A 456 -10.94 -7.95 -6.47
C ALA A 456 -11.66 -7.89 -7.83
N GLY A 457 -10.90 -7.92 -8.93
CA GLY A 457 -11.45 -8.02 -10.29
C GLY A 457 -12.24 -9.32 -10.50
N MET A 458 -11.74 -10.46 -10.02
CA MET A 458 -12.47 -11.73 -10.07
C MET A 458 -13.75 -11.70 -9.21
N ILE A 459 -13.69 -11.11 -8.01
CA ILE A 459 -14.86 -10.93 -7.13
C ILE A 459 -15.93 -10.09 -7.86
N ALA A 460 -15.54 -8.94 -8.41
CA ALA A 460 -16.45 -8.10 -9.20
C ALA A 460 -17.02 -8.83 -10.41
N GLY A 461 -16.19 -9.67 -11.08
CA GLY A 461 -16.62 -10.52 -12.18
C GLY A 461 -17.67 -11.55 -11.76
N CYS A 462 -17.49 -12.23 -10.65
CA CYS A 462 -18.47 -13.17 -10.10
C CYS A 462 -19.80 -12.47 -9.78
N ILE A 463 -19.76 -11.30 -9.16
CA ILE A 463 -20.94 -10.48 -8.81
C ILE A 463 -21.69 -10.05 -10.07
N THR A 464 -20.95 -9.62 -11.10
CA THR A 464 -21.53 -9.18 -12.38
C THR A 464 -22.18 -10.35 -13.14
N VAL A 465 -21.48 -11.50 -13.21
CA VAL A 465 -21.96 -12.69 -13.94
C VAL A 465 -23.22 -13.28 -13.31
N THR A 466 -23.34 -13.22 -11.99
CA THR A 466 -24.49 -13.78 -11.25
C THR A 466 -25.64 -12.80 -11.03
N GLY A 467 -25.43 -11.51 -11.28
CA GLY A 467 -26.40 -10.48 -10.93
C GLY A 467 -26.59 -10.29 -9.40
N LEU A 468 -25.65 -10.82 -8.60
CA LEU A 468 -25.74 -10.81 -7.13
C LEU A 468 -25.88 -9.37 -6.56
N ALA A 469 -25.27 -8.39 -7.23
CA ALA A 469 -25.40 -6.99 -6.82
C ALA A 469 -26.88 -6.55 -6.75
N SER A 470 -27.65 -6.86 -7.77
CA SER A 470 -29.09 -6.49 -7.82
C SER A 470 -29.90 -7.21 -6.72
N ILE A 471 -29.55 -8.47 -6.42
CA ILE A 471 -30.21 -9.25 -5.36
C ILE A 471 -29.91 -8.62 -3.99
N LEU A 472 -28.65 -8.33 -3.70
CA LEU A 472 -28.23 -7.70 -2.43
C LEU A 472 -28.87 -6.32 -2.26
N ILE A 473 -28.85 -5.50 -3.30
CA ILE A 473 -29.45 -4.16 -3.28
C ILE A 473 -30.93 -4.27 -2.92
N ASN A 474 -31.70 -5.08 -3.66
CA ASN A 474 -33.13 -5.22 -3.42
C ASN A 474 -33.43 -5.74 -2.02
N THR A 475 -32.69 -6.73 -1.53
CA THR A 475 -32.88 -7.30 -0.20
C THR A 475 -32.64 -6.27 0.91
N ILE A 476 -31.53 -5.51 0.82
CA ILE A 476 -31.18 -4.51 1.85
C ILE A 476 -32.16 -3.32 1.79
N VAL A 477 -32.50 -2.85 0.59
CA VAL A 477 -33.47 -1.75 0.44
C VAL A 477 -34.86 -2.16 0.97
N GLN A 478 -35.31 -3.38 0.70
CA GLN A 478 -36.55 -3.90 1.26
C GLN A 478 -36.50 -4.06 2.79
N ALA A 479 -35.38 -4.58 3.33
CA ALA A 479 -35.20 -4.72 4.77
C ALA A 479 -35.10 -3.37 5.49
N ALA A 480 -34.52 -2.36 4.86
CA ALA A 480 -34.43 -1.00 5.39
C ALA A 480 -35.79 -0.30 5.38
N GLY A 481 -36.71 -0.68 4.45
CA GLY A 481 -37.99 -0.01 4.28
C GLY A 481 -37.80 1.50 4.09
N ASN A 482 -38.59 2.29 4.84
CA ASN A 482 -38.46 3.76 4.83
C ASN A 482 -37.42 4.31 5.81
N ALA A 483 -36.74 3.44 6.58
CA ALA A 483 -35.79 3.85 7.61
C ALA A 483 -34.36 3.89 7.04
N THR A 484 -33.98 4.99 6.44
CA THR A 484 -32.66 5.24 5.85
C THR A 484 -31.50 4.91 6.80
N ILE A 485 -31.67 5.17 8.10
CA ILE A 485 -30.65 4.88 9.14
C ILE A 485 -30.38 3.38 9.24
N ILE A 486 -31.38 2.52 9.12
CA ILE A 486 -31.22 1.06 9.18
C ILE A 486 -30.35 0.59 8.01
N GLY A 487 -30.61 1.09 6.80
CA GLY A 487 -29.79 0.78 5.63
C GLY A 487 -28.33 1.23 5.76
N LEU A 488 -28.10 2.43 6.32
CA LEU A 488 -26.75 2.91 6.63
C LEU A 488 -26.02 2.00 7.63
N VAL A 489 -26.66 1.63 8.74
CA VAL A 489 -26.09 0.76 9.76
C VAL A 489 -25.78 -0.65 9.20
N LEU A 490 -26.72 -1.23 8.45
CA LEU A 490 -26.50 -2.53 7.79
C LEU A 490 -25.34 -2.47 6.81
N THR A 491 -25.25 -1.43 5.98
CA THR A 491 -24.14 -1.24 5.04
C THR A 491 -22.82 -1.04 5.79
N MET A 492 -22.80 -0.26 6.87
CA MET A 492 -21.63 -0.08 7.73
C MET A 492 -21.12 -1.42 8.29
N VAL A 493 -22.01 -2.24 8.85
CA VAL A 493 -21.65 -3.55 9.40
C VAL A 493 -21.12 -4.47 8.30
N CYS A 494 -21.75 -4.48 7.12
CA CYS A 494 -21.23 -5.22 5.96
C CYS A 494 -19.81 -4.76 5.58
N CYS A 495 -19.57 -3.44 5.54
CA CYS A 495 -18.25 -2.90 5.21
C CYS A 495 -17.19 -3.32 6.23
N ILE A 496 -17.49 -3.26 7.52
CA ILE A 496 -16.57 -3.68 8.59
C ILE A 496 -16.25 -5.18 8.45
N ILE A 497 -17.27 -6.03 8.28
CA ILE A 497 -17.07 -7.48 8.15
C ILE A 497 -16.25 -7.83 6.89
N LEU A 498 -16.58 -7.24 5.75
CA LEU A 498 -15.87 -7.49 4.49
C LEU A 498 -14.44 -6.91 4.48
N GLY A 499 -14.20 -5.87 5.29
CA GLY A 499 -12.91 -5.20 5.40
C GLY A 499 -11.88 -5.94 6.24
N MET A 500 -12.31 -6.81 7.15
CA MET A 500 -11.41 -7.45 8.12
C MET A 500 -10.32 -8.28 7.44
N GLY A 501 -9.06 -7.87 7.62
CA GLY A 501 -7.89 -8.60 7.12
C GLY A 501 -7.72 -8.63 5.61
N VAL A 502 -8.34 -7.69 4.89
CA VAL A 502 -8.20 -7.51 3.44
C VAL A 502 -7.43 -6.21 3.17
N PRO A 503 -6.40 -6.20 2.32
CA PRO A 503 -5.68 -4.97 1.98
C PRO A 503 -6.63 -3.89 1.48
N THR A 504 -6.40 -2.64 1.86
CA THR A 504 -7.28 -1.49 1.63
C THR A 504 -7.77 -1.35 0.19
N THR A 505 -6.89 -1.58 -0.78
CA THR A 505 -7.21 -1.49 -2.21
C THR A 505 -8.25 -2.54 -2.63
N ALA A 506 -8.03 -3.80 -2.23
CA ALA A 506 -8.95 -4.89 -2.52
C ALA A 506 -10.26 -4.74 -1.77
N ASN A 507 -10.19 -4.33 -0.50
CA ASN A 507 -11.32 -4.03 0.34
C ASN A 507 -12.23 -2.98 -0.32
N TYR A 508 -11.67 -1.87 -0.75
CA TYR A 508 -12.44 -0.84 -1.46
C TYR A 508 -13.08 -1.38 -2.75
N CYS A 509 -12.38 -2.17 -3.56
CA CYS A 509 -12.95 -2.76 -4.79
C CYS A 509 -14.17 -3.64 -4.50
N ILE A 510 -14.10 -4.46 -3.47
CA ILE A 510 -15.22 -5.31 -3.05
C ILE A 510 -16.41 -4.43 -2.65
N MET A 511 -16.19 -3.45 -1.80
CA MET A 511 -17.26 -2.59 -1.27
C MET A 511 -17.83 -1.66 -2.33
N ALA A 512 -17.01 -1.14 -3.24
CA ALA A 512 -17.47 -0.33 -4.36
C ALA A 512 -18.39 -1.11 -5.29
N SER A 513 -18.17 -2.44 -5.41
CA SER A 513 -18.99 -3.32 -6.26
C SER A 513 -20.23 -3.88 -5.54
N THR A 514 -20.24 -3.95 -4.21
CA THR A 514 -21.31 -4.58 -3.42
C THR A 514 -22.11 -3.58 -2.60
N CYS A 515 -21.44 -2.77 -1.79
CA CYS A 515 -22.06 -1.92 -0.78
C CYS A 515 -22.38 -0.51 -1.27
N ALA A 516 -21.51 0.10 -2.10
CA ALA A 516 -21.76 1.45 -2.60
C ALA A 516 -23.04 1.55 -3.45
N PRO A 517 -23.35 0.59 -4.35
CA PRO A 517 -24.61 0.61 -5.11
C PRO A 517 -25.87 0.59 -4.23
N ILE A 518 -25.81 -0.04 -3.05
CA ILE A 518 -26.93 -0.07 -2.09
C ILE A 518 -27.28 1.35 -1.65
N LEU A 519 -26.28 2.09 -1.21
CA LEU A 519 -26.47 3.48 -0.75
C LEU A 519 -26.92 4.40 -1.89
N ILE A 520 -26.39 4.20 -3.09
CA ILE A 520 -26.77 4.97 -4.27
C ILE A 520 -28.26 4.74 -4.59
N GLN A 521 -28.74 3.49 -4.50
CA GLN A 521 -30.14 3.16 -4.73
C GLN A 521 -31.06 3.68 -3.62
N MET A 522 -30.55 3.84 -2.40
CA MET A 522 -31.26 4.50 -1.31
C MET A 522 -31.32 6.04 -1.47
N GLY A 523 -30.78 6.59 -2.58
CA GLY A 523 -30.81 8.01 -2.90
C GLY A 523 -29.63 8.84 -2.40
N PHE A 524 -28.58 8.20 -1.87
CA PHE A 524 -27.35 8.91 -1.48
C PHE A 524 -26.53 9.32 -2.72
N PRO A 525 -25.89 10.51 -2.69
CA PRO A 525 -24.97 10.91 -3.75
C PRO A 525 -23.84 9.89 -3.93
N VAL A 526 -23.47 9.61 -5.17
CA VAL A 526 -22.40 8.63 -5.51
C VAL A 526 -21.14 8.85 -4.68
N VAL A 527 -20.69 10.09 -4.58
CA VAL A 527 -19.48 10.45 -3.82
C VAL A 527 -19.65 10.10 -2.33
N ALA A 528 -20.78 10.43 -1.72
CA ALA A 528 -21.04 10.13 -0.32
C ALA A 528 -21.07 8.61 -0.07
N ALA A 529 -21.70 7.85 -0.95
CA ALA A 529 -21.77 6.39 -0.88
C ALA A 529 -20.36 5.76 -0.95
N HIS A 530 -19.54 6.19 -1.91
CA HIS A 530 -18.18 5.67 -2.05
C HIS A 530 -17.24 6.04 -0.90
N PHE A 531 -17.32 7.27 -0.39
CA PHE A 531 -16.57 7.66 0.81
C PHE A 531 -17.05 6.92 2.06
N PHE A 532 -18.35 6.70 2.21
CA PHE A 532 -18.91 5.94 3.33
C PHE A 532 -18.34 4.51 3.38
N VAL A 533 -18.43 3.78 2.27
CA VAL A 533 -17.96 2.40 2.23
C VAL A 533 -16.43 2.32 2.37
N PHE A 534 -15.70 3.26 1.82
CA PHE A 534 -14.24 3.35 1.96
C PHE A 534 -13.83 3.60 3.41
N TYR A 535 -14.49 4.54 4.07
CA TYR A 535 -14.19 4.92 5.45
C TYR A 535 -14.41 3.75 6.42
N PHE A 536 -15.58 3.12 6.36
CA PHE A 536 -15.88 1.98 7.22
C PHE A 536 -15.09 0.72 6.87
N GLY A 537 -14.66 0.59 5.64
CA GLY A 537 -13.73 -0.45 5.25
C GLY A 537 -12.34 -0.31 5.85
N ILE A 538 -11.80 0.91 5.86
CA ILE A 538 -10.49 1.19 6.45
C ILE A 538 -10.50 1.04 7.97
N VAL A 539 -11.57 1.45 8.65
CA VAL A 539 -11.70 1.28 10.11
C VAL A 539 -11.63 -0.19 10.51
N ALA A 540 -11.96 -1.11 9.63
CA ALA A 540 -11.84 -2.55 9.87
C ALA A 540 -10.37 -3.04 9.99
N ASP A 541 -9.38 -2.21 9.59
CA ASP A 541 -7.94 -2.51 9.72
C ASP A 541 -7.40 -2.19 11.13
N ILE A 542 -8.14 -1.50 11.98
CA ILE A 542 -7.80 -1.16 13.37
C ILE A 542 -8.33 -2.23 14.31
#